data_3f4080a359a901851600006f77b6ed08
#
_entry.id   3f4080a359a901851600006f77b6ed08
#
_cell.length_a   1.000
_cell.length_b   1.000
_cell.length_c   1.000
_cell.angle_alpha   90.00
_cell.angle_beta   90.00
_cell.angle_gamma   90.00
#
_symmetry.space_group_name_H-M   'P 1'
#
loop_
_entity.id
_entity.type
_entity.pdbx_description
1 polymer ?
#
loop_
_entity_poly.entity_id
_entity_poly.type
_entity_poly.pdbx_seq_one_letter_code
_entity_poly.pdbx_strand_id
1 'polypeptide(L)'
;MNEKITVLISDDNNEFATTLANYLEKDEDMQVVGMAKDGEEALSIISTLKPDVVLLDVIMPHLDGLGVLERLSSMRLEKRPICIMLSAVGQDKITQKAITLGAQYYVVKPFDIEVLIKRIKELRYYQPSTNRGSFIVKETKSQYIDIPQQI
;
A
#
# COMPACT_ATOMS: atom_id res chain seq x y z
N MET A 1 -10.18 3.23 -23.47
CA MET A 1 -9.28 3.98 -22.78
C MET A 1 -9.31 3.77 -21.36
N ASN A 2 -8.36 3.12 -20.89
CA ASN A 2 -8.31 2.78 -19.48
C ASN A 2 -7.45 3.76 -18.74
N GLU A 3 -7.98 4.25 -17.65
CA GLU A 3 -7.18 5.07 -16.78
C GLU A 3 -6.18 4.19 -16.07
N LYS A 4 -4.99 4.71 -15.91
CA LYS A 4 -3.97 3.99 -15.18
C LYS A 4 -4.27 4.03 -13.68
N ILE A 5 -3.81 2.99 -13.00
CA ILE A 5 -3.88 2.95 -11.54
C ILE A 5 -2.75 3.82 -11.02
N THR A 6 -3.09 4.84 -10.24
CA THR A 6 -2.10 5.75 -9.71
C THR A 6 -1.60 5.25 -8.37
N VAL A 7 -0.29 5.24 -8.20
CA VAL A 7 0.35 4.64 -7.04
C VAL A 7 1.28 5.64 -6.37
N LEU A 8 1.17 5.75 -5.06
CA LEU A 8 2.12 6.49 -4.23
C LEU A 8 2.97 5.47 -3.49
N ILE A 9 4.28 5.66 -3.49
CA ILE A 9 5.19 4.81 -2.73
C ILE A 9 5.70 5.62 -1.56
N SER A 10 5.50 5.12 -0.34
CA SER A 10 5.94 5.78 0.88
C SER A 10 6.93 4.89 1.59
N ASP A 11 8.21 5.24 1.51
CA ASP A 11 9.29 4.42 2.07
C ASP A 11 10.51 5.33 2.18
N ASP A 12 11.14 5.33 3.36
CA ASP A 12 12.29 6.21 3.55
C ASP A 12 13.57 5.66 2.93
N ASN A 13 13.55 4.43 2.44
CA ASN A 13 14.67 3.88 1.70
C ASN A 13 14.51 4.29 0.24
N ASN A 14 15.23 5.32 -0.14
CA ASN A 14 15.10 5.91 -1.46
C ASN A 14 15.46 4.93 -2.58
N GLU A 15 16.48 4.13 -2.35
CA GLU A 15 16.91 3.15 -3.35
C GLU A 15 15.82 2.11 -3.62
N PHE A 16 15.25 1.60 -2.55
CA PHE A 16 14.16 0.64 -2.66
C PHE A 16 12.96 1.26 -3.37
N ALA A 17 12.59 2.47 -2.97
CA ALA A 17 11.42 3.14 -3.55
C ALA A 17 11.63 3.40 -5.04
N THR A 18 12.81 3.84 -5.42
CA THR A 18 13.12 4.10 -6.82
C THR A 18 13.07 2.82 -7.65
N THR A 19 13.64 1.74 -7.12
CA THR A 19 13.61 0.47 -7.80
C THR A 19 12.19 -0.02 -8.00
N LEU A 20 11.39 0.08 -6.94
CA LEU A 20 10.00 -0.33 -7.00
C LEU A 20 9.23 0.51 -8.01
N ALA A 21 9.45 1.83 -7.99
CA ALA A 21 8.78 2.72 -8.94
C ALA A 21 9.10 2.34 -10.37
N ASN A 22 10.36 2.04 -10.65
CA ASN A 22 10.76 1.67 -12.01
C ASN A 22 10.06 0.41 -12.48
N TYR A 23 9.93 -0.58 -11.60
CA TYR A 23 9.23 -1.79 -11.97
C TYR A 23 7.75 -1.56 -12.20
N LEU A 24 7.12 -0.77 -11.34
CA LEU A 24 5.69 -0.50 -11.49
C LEU A 24 5.42 0.27 -12.78
N GLU A 25 6.31 1.19 -13.13
CA GLU A 25 6.10 1.99 -14.33
C GLU A 25 6.23 1.19 -15.62
N LYS A 26 6.82 0.02 -15.56
CA LYS A 26 6.89 -0.83 -16.73
C LYS A 26 5.55 -1.46 -17.07
N ASP A 27 4.63 -1.48 -16.12
CA ASP A 27 3.31 -2.01 -16.36
C ASP A 27 2.45 -0.92 -16.98
N GLU A 28 1.80 -1.25 -18.10
CA GLU A 28 1.03 -0.25 -18.84
C GLU A 28 -0.16 0.29 -18.06
N ASP A 29 -0.60 -0.45 -17.07
CA ASP A 29 -1.80 -0.07 -16.31
C ASP A 29 -1.48 0.74 -15.08
N MET A 30 -0.22 1.05 -14.83
CA MET A 30 0.17 1.72 -13.60
C MET A 30 0.97 2.98 -13.84
N GLN A 31 0.81 3.93 -12.94
CA GLN A 31 1.56 5.16 -12.96
C GLN A 31 1.93 5.53 -11.53
N VAL A 32 3.22 5.71 -11.27
CA VAL A 32 3.68 6.15 -9.96
C VAL A 32 3.58 7.66 -9.93
N VAL A 33 2.75 8.20 -9.05
CA VAL A 33 2.50 9.64 -9.00
C VAL A 33 3.34 10.36 -7.97
N GLY A 34 4.02 9.61 -7.10
CA GLY A 34 4.89 10.26 -6.12
C GLY A 34 5.63 9.26 -5.27
N MET A 35 6.64 9.76 -4.58
CA MET A 35 7.39 8.99 -3.60
C MET A 35 7.55 9.85 -2.37
N ALA A 36 7.14 9.31 -1.22
CA ALA A 36 7.22 10.01 0.05
C ALA A 36 8.25 9.35 0.94
N LYS A 37 8.99 10.14 1.70
CA LYS A 37 10.03 9.63 2.59
C LYS A 37 9.52 9.42 4.01
N ASP A 38 8.39 10.00 4.34
CA ASP A 38 7.80 9.85 5.66
C ASP A 38 6.29 10.01 5.55
N GLY A 39 5.62 9.80 6.68
CA GLY A 39 4.17 9.82 6.68
C GLY A 39 3.56 11.18 6.46
N GLU A 40 4.24 12.25 6.87
CA GLU A 40 3.72 13.59 6.65
C GLU A 40 3.69 13.91 5.17
N GLU A 41 4.77 13.56 4.49
CA GLU A 41 4.85 13.76 3.05
C GLU A 41 3.81 12.91 2.33
N ALA A 42 3.62 11.67 2.81
CA ALA A 42 2.63 10.78 2.23
C ALA A 42 1.23 11.39 2.33
N LEU A 43 0.87 11.90 3.49
CA LEU A 43 -0.44 12.50 3.68
C LEU A 43 -0.65 13.70 2.78
N SER A 44 0.39 14.50 2.60
CA SER A 44 0.31 15.66 1.73
C SER A 44 0.02 15.23 0.29
N ILE A 45 0.71 14.21 -0.18
CA ILE A 45 0.51 13.73 -1.55
C ILE A 45 -0.86 13.08 -1.70
N ILE A 46 -1.29 12.33 -0.69
CA ILE A 46 -2.62 11.72 -0.73
C ILE A 46 -3.69 12.79 -0.88
N SER A 47 -3.56 13.88 -0.14
CA SER A 47 -4.55 14.95 -0.19
C SER A 47 -4.58 15.68 -1.52
N THR A 48 -3.41 15.85 -2.13
CA THR A 48 -3.34 16.66 -3.35
C THR A 48 -3.50 15.84 -4.62
N LEU A 49 -2.90 14.66 -4.67
CA LEU A 49 -2.91 13.86 -5.91
C LEU A 49 -3.93 12.73 -5.90
N LYS A 50 -4.47 12.42 -4.74
CA LYS A 50 -5.54 11.41 -4.60
C LYS A 50 -5.22 10.11 -5.32
N PRO A 51 -4.11 9.46 -4.95
CA PRO A 51 -3.73 8.21 -5.62
C PRO A 51 -4.74 7.10 -5.35
N ASP A 52 -4.81 6.15 -6.27
CA ASP A 52 -5.65 4.98 -6.09
C ASP A 52 -5.09 4.05 -5.03
N VAL A 53 -3.77 3.90 -5.00
CA VAL A 53 -3.09 2.94 -4.13
C VAL A 53 -1.91 3.62 -3.46
N VAL A 54 -1.71 3.32 -2.19
CA VAL A 54 -0.55 3.78 -1.44
C VAL A 54 0.20 2.55 -0.94
N LEU A 55 1.45 2.43 -1.34
CA LEU A 55 2.36 1.42 -0.81
C LEU A 55 3.08 2.08 0.34
N LEU A 56 2.88 1.56 1.55
CA LEU A 56 3.19 2.29 2.77
C LEU A 56 4.08 1.48 3.68
N ASP A 57 5.32 1.91 3.83
CA ASP A 57 6.24 1.25 4.76
C ASP A 57 5.70 1.42 6.18
N VAL A 58 5.86 0.39 6.98
CA VAL A 58 5.41 0.43 8.37
C VAL A 58 6.25 1.42 9.17
N ILE A 59 7.56 1.39 8.99
CA ILE A 59 8.49 2.19 9.78
C ILE A 59 9.06 3.32 8.93
N MET A 60 8.76 4.55 9.30
CA MET A 60 9.30 5.73 8.63
C MET A 60 9.53 6.81 9.68
N PRO A 61 10.48 7.75 9.42
CA PRO A 61 10.69 8.83 10.37
C PRO A 61 9.50 9.80 10.39
N HIS A 62 9.44 10.59 11.45
CA HIS A 62 8.45 11.65 11.67
C HIS A 62 7.06 11.09 11.91
N LEU A 63 6.46 10.45 10.90
CA LEU A 63 5.17 9.81 11.03
C LEU A 63 5.26 8.48 10.32
N ASP A 64 5.05 7.39 11.02
CA ASP A 64 5.19 6.06 10.45
C ASP A 64 3.89 5.61 9.75
N GLY A 65 3.93 4.40 9.21
CA GLY A 65 2.80 3.88 8.46
C GLY A 65 1.52 3.77 9.26
N LEU A 66 1.64 3.38 10.53
CA LEU A 66 0.45 3.30 11.39
C LEU A 66 -0.12 4.69 11.61
N GLY A 67 0.75 5.67 11.80
CA GLY A 67 0.31 7.05 11.98
C GLY A 67 -0.43 7.57 10.76
N VAL A 68 0.03 7.20 9.59
CA VAL A 68 -0.67 7.59 8.36
C VAL A 68 -2.07 7.01 8.34
N LEU A 69 -2.18 5.72 8.66
CA LEU A 69 -3.50 5.07 8.65
C LEU A 69 -4.43 5.71 9.68
N GLU A 70 -3.90 6.03 10.85
CA GLU A 70 -4.71 6.68 11.88
C GLU A 70 -5.22 8.03 11.41
N ARG A 71 -4.35 8.81 10.77
CA ARG A 71 -4.75 10.12 10.25
C ARG A 71 -5.78 9.99 9.14
N LEU A 72 -5.58 9.01 8.24
CA LEU A 72 -6.52 8.81 7.15
C LEU A 72 -7.91 8.45 7.66
N SER A 73 -7.98 7.72 8.77
CA SER A 73 -9.27 7.30 9.29
C SER A 73 -10.10 8.47 9.80
N SER A 74 -9.45 9.58 10.15
CA SER A 74 -10.16 10.75 10.65
C SER A 74 -10.27 11.87 9.63
N MET A 75 -9.73 11.69 8.44
CA MET A 75 -9.79 12.70 7.39
C MET A 75 -11.03 12.50 6.54
N ARG A 76 -11.56 13.61 6.04
CA ARG A 76 -12.66 13.54 5.09
C ARG A 76 -12.09 13.58 3.70
N LEU A 77 -11.96 12.41 3.10
CA LEU A 77 -11.40 12.30 1.76
C LEU A 77 -12.49 11.95 0.77
N GLU A 78 -12.47 12.63 -0.37
CA GLU A 78 -13.37 12.28 -1.46
C GLU A 78 -13.12 10.85 -1.92
N LYS A 79 -11.86 10.46 -1.84
CA LYS A 79 -11.45 9.16 -2.33
C LYS A 79 -10.43 8.60 -1.36
N ARG A 80 -10.75 7.46 -0.79
CA ARG A 80 -9.82 6.79 0.10
C ARG A 80 -8.92 5.88 -0.69
N PRO A 81 -7.61 6.01 -0.54
CA PRO A 81 -6.71 5.12 -1.27
C PRO A 81 -6.75 3.72 -0.69
N ILE A 82 -6.40 2.77 -1.52
CA ILE A 82 -6.15 1.41 -1.08
C ILE A 82 -4.75 1.42 -0.46
N CYS A 83 -4.63 1.04 0.80
CA CYS A 83 -3.35 1.06 1.49
C CYS A 83 -2.80 -0.36 1.60
N ILE A 84 -1.61 -0.55 1.07
CA ILE A 84 -0.89 -1.83 1.14
C ILE A 84 0.36 -1.59 1.95
N MET A 85 0.52 -2.34 3.04
CA MET A 85 1.68 -2.17 3.90
C MET A 85 2.88 -2.91 3.35
N LEU A 86 4.04 -2.29 3.46
CA LEU A 86 5.31 -2.91 3.13
C LEU A 86 5.99 -3.22 4.46
N SER A 87 6.08 -4.48 4.81
CA SER A 87 6.56 -4.90 6.12
C SER A 87 7.91 -5.59 6.03
N ALA A 88 8.64 -5.59 7.12
CA ALA A 88 9.86 -6.38 7.22
C ALA A 88 9.57 -7.62 8.05
N VAL A 89 10.45 -8.62 7.91
CA VAL A 89 10.36 -9.81 8.76
C VAL A 89 10.44 -9.37 10.21
N GLY A 90 9.58 -9.92 11.04
CA GLY A 90 9.56 -9.59 12.46
C GLY A 90 8.62 -8.48 12.85
N GLN A 91 7.87 -7.93 11.88
CA GLN A 91 6.94 -6.84 12.16
C GLN A 91 5.49 -7.32 12.18
N ASP A 92 5.27 -8.57 12.58
CA ASP A 92 3.95 -9.18 12.48
C ASP A 92 2.88 -8.45 13.30
N LYS A 93 3.21 -8.09 14.53
CA LYS A 93 2.22 -7.43 15.39
C LYS A 93 1.85 -6.05 14.89
N ILE A 94 2.84 -5.32 14.42
CA ILE A 94 2.60 -3.98 13.89
C ILE A 94 1.77 -4.09 12.62
N THR A 95 2.08 -5.07 11.80
CA THR A 95 1.35 -5.27 10.55
C THR A 95 -0.11 -5.63 10.81
N GLN A 96 -0.36 -6.48 11.83
CA GLN A 96 -1.72 -6.81 12.20
C GLN A 96 -2.49 -5.57 12.64
N LYS A 97 -1.83 -4.70 13.38
CA LYS A 97 -2.47 -3.46 13.79
C LYS A 97 -2.80 -2.57 12.60
N ALA A 98 -1.92 -2.56 11.59
CA ALA A 98 -2.17 -1.79 10.38
C ALA A 98 -3.43 -2.29 9.66
N ILE A 99 -3.59 -3.60 9.59
CA ILE A 99 -4.80 -4.17 8.97
C ILE A 99 -6.04 -3.72 9.74
N THR A 100 -5.96 -3.75 11.07
CA THR A 100 -7.07 -3.31 11.91
C THR A 100 -7.41 -1.84 11.66
N LEU A 101 -6.40 -1.04 11.36
CA LEU A 101 -6.59 0.39 11.11
C LEU A 101 -7.02 0.70 9.68
N GLY A 102 -7.17 -0.31 8.84
CA GLY A 102 -7.74 -0.10 7.51
C GLY A 102 -6.86 -0.41 6.33
N ALA A 103 -5.64 -0.92 6.57
CA ALA A 103 -4.84 -1.38 5.44
C ALA A 103 -5.53 -2.58 4.82
N GLN A 104 -5.58 -2.62 3.49
CA GLN A 104 -6.30 -3.66 2.79
C GLN A 104 -5.43 -4.88 2.50
N TYR A 105 -4.12 -4.73 2.57
CA TYR A 105 -3.24 -5.82 2.24
C TYR A 105 -1.86 -5.52 2.81
N TYR A 106 -1.00 -6.51 2.85
CA TYR A 106 0.39 -6.27 3.21
C TYR A 106 1.28 -7.31 2.55
N VAL A 107 2.54 -6.92 2.32
CA VAL A 107 3.55 -7.82 1.81
C VAL A 107 4.79 -7.69 2.68
N VAL A 108 5.56 -8.75 2.77
CA VAL A 108 6.77 -8.78 3.59
C VAL A 108 7.98 -8.71 2.67
N LYS A 109 8.88 -7.76 2.95
CA LYS A 109 10.10 -7.62 2.16
C LYS A 109 11.07 -8.75 2.49
N PRO A 110 11.76 -9.30 1.52
CA PRO A 110 11.61 -9.07 0.09
C PRO A 110 10.38 -9.77 -0.46
N PHE A 111 9.78 -9.21 -1.48
CA PHE A 111 8.57 -9.78 -2.07
C PHE A 111 8.71 -9.83 -3.59
N ASP A 112 7.84 -10.60 -4.20
CA ASP A 112 7.78 -10.72 -5.65
C ASP A 112 6.97 -9.56 -6.21
N ILE A 113 7.61 -8.72 -7.01
CA ILE A 113 6.95 -7.53 -7.52
C ILE A 113 5.77 -7.88 -8.43
N GLU A 114 5.88 -8.96 -9.18
CA GLU A 114 4.78 -9.35 -10.04
C GLU A 114 3.55 -9.77 -9.24
N VAL A 115 3.79 -10.41 -8.09
CA VAL A 115 2.68 -10.76 -7.20
C VAL A 115 2.05 -9.48 -6.65
N LEU A 116 2.87 -8.51 -6.29
CA LEU A 116 2.36 -7.23 -5.81
C LEU A 116 1.51 -6.54 -6.86
N ILE A 117 2.00 -6.49 -8.10
CA ILE A 117 1.25 -5.85 -9.19
C ILE A 117 -0.09 -6.53 -9.38
N LYS A 118 -0.09 -7.84 -9.35
CA LYS A 118 -1.32 -8.59 -9.51
C LYS A 118 -2.31 -8.26 -8.39
N ARG A 119 -1.82 -8.15 -7.16
CA ARG A 119 -2.68 -7.81 -6.03
C ARG A 119 -3.23 -6.41 -6.14
N ILE A 120 -2.39 -5.48 -6.58
CA ILE A 120 -2.85 -4.11 -6.78
C ILE A 120 -4.02 -4.08 -7.76
N LYS A 121 -3.88 -4.79 -8.86
CA LYS A 121 -4.93 -4.82 -9.86
C LYS A 121 -6.20 -5.47 -9.32
N GLU A 122 -6.05 -6.56 -8.59
CA GLU A 122 -7.21 -7.22 -8.01
C GLU A 122 -7.93 -6.32 -7.02
N LEU A 123 -7.17 -5.66 -6.16
CA LEU A 123 -7.78 -4.78 -5.17
C LEU A 123 -8.45 -3.58 -5.82
N ARG A 124 -7.87 -3.06 -6.88
CA ARG A 124 -8.39 -1.89 -7.55
C ARG A 124 -9.68 -2.20 -8.32
N TYR A 125 -9.72 -3.32 -9.00
CA TYR A 125 -10.86 -3.65 -9.84
C TYR A 125 -11.96 -4.39 -9.10
N TYR A 126 -11.61 -5.14 -8.08
CA TYR A 126 -12.56 -5.93 -7.34
C TYR A 126 -12.87 -5.23 -6.03
N GLN A 127 -13.78 -4.31 -6.08
CA GLN A 127 -14.01 -3.39 -4.97
C GLN A 127 -15.47 -3.36 -4.56
N PRO A 128 -15.94 -4.35 -3.83
CA PRO A 128 -17.30 -4.23 -3.29
C PRO A 128 -17.31 -3.07 -2.31
N SER A 129 -18.33 -2.26 -2.40
CA SER A 129 -18.35 -1.03 -1.65
C SER A 129 -18.60 -1.25 -0.16
N THR A 130 -19.15 -2.38 0.24
CA THR A 130 -19.55 -2.53 1.63
C THR A 130 -18.63 -3.40 2.46
N ASN A 131 -18.47 -4.63 2.17
CA ASN A 131 -17.73 -5.55 3.03
C ASN A 131 -16.28 -5.68 2.66
N ARG A 132 -15.77 -4.69 1.98
CA ARG A 132 -14.44 -4.77 1.44
C ARG A 132 -13.38 -5.06 2.48
N GLY A 133 -13.45 -4.33 3.60
CA GLY A 133 -12.44 -4.47 4.63
C GLY A 133 -12.35 -5.88 5.17
N SER A 134 -13.49 -6.44 5.55
CA SER A 134 -13.52 -7.79 6.11
C SER A 134 -13.05 -8.82 5.11
N PHE A 135 -13.58 -8.73 3.91
CA PHE A 135 -13.25 -9.68 2.88
C PHE A 135 -11.75 -9.66 2.57
N ILE A 136 -11.21 -8.48 2.42
CA ILE A 136 -9.82 -8.34 2.03
C ILE A 136 -8.87 -8.75 3.14
N VAL A 137 -9.22 -8.48 4.38
CA VAL A 137 -8.41 -8.92 5.49
C VAL A 137 -8.28 -10.43 5.51
N LYS A 138 -9.39 -11.11 5.25
CA LYS A 138 -9.39 -12.55 5.17
C LYS A 138 -8.48 -13.05 4.06
N GLU A 139 -8.65 -12.46 2.90
CA GLU A 139 -7.82 -12.78 1.73
C GLU A 139 -6.36 -12.54 2.04
N THR A 140 -6.10 -11.41 2.64
CA THR A 140 -4.73 -11.01 2.94
C THR A 140 -4.05 -12.01 3.85
N LYS A 141 -4.75 -12.49 4.86
CA LYS A 141 -4.19 -13.47 5.75
C LYS A 141 -3.77 -14.72 5.02
N SER A 142 -4.64 -15.18 4.15
CA SER A 142 -4.37 -16.36 3.35
C SER A 142 -3.18 -16.12 2.45
N GLN A 143 -3.19 -15.01 1.78
CA GLN A 143 -2.13 -14.67 0.84
C GLN A 143 -0.80 -14.46 1.55
N TYR A 144 -0.86 -13.89 2.73
CA TYR A 144 0.35 -13.62 3.47
C TYR A 144 1.07 -14.91 3.84
N ILE A 145 0.33 -15.95 4.18
CA ILE A 145 0.93 -17.22 4.49
C ILE A 145 1.69 -17.76 3.29
N ASP A 146 1.18 -17.54 2.10
CA ASP A 146 1.80 -18.03 0.89
C ASP A 146 2.99 -17.19 0.44
N ILE A 147 2.84 -15.89 0.49
CA ILE A 147 3.85 -14.99 -0.05
C ILE A 147 5.24 -15.19 0.56
N PRO A 148 5.39 -15.25 1.89
CA PRO A 148 6.72 -15.43 2.46
C PRO A 148 7.40 -16.72 2.04
N GLN A 149 6.62 -17.71 1.73
CA GLN A 149 7.19 -18.98 1.32
C GLN A 149 7.70 -18.95 -0.10
N GLN A 150 7.18 -18.08 -0.90
CA GLN A 150 7.57 -17.96 -2.29
C GLN A 150 8.78 -17.06 -2.47
N ILE A 151 9.01 -16.22 -1.51
CA ILE A 151 10.11 -15.28 -1.56
C ILE A 151 11.33 -15.86 -0.89
#